data_946eb607d7a1b2a25b02b1ea963f2a2e
#
_entry.id   946eb607d7a1b2a25b02b1ea963f2a2e
#
_cell.length_a   1.000
_cell.length_b   1.000
_cell.length_c   1.000
_cell.angle_alpha   90.00
_cell.angle_beta   90.00
_cell.angle_gamma   90.00
#
_symmetry.space_group_name_H-M   'P 1'
#
loop_
_entity.id
_entity.type
_entity.pdbx_description
1 polymer ?
#
loop_
_entity_poly.entity_id
_entity_poly.type
_entity_poly.pdbx_seq_one_letter_code
_entity_poly.pdbx_strand_id
1 'polypeptide(L)'
;MSGKGYLSGMGFSLDEVLKKAALPEDLFARQTPSLTAEEYFRFMEAIDALSPDEQTPVHLAASDGIEAFSPPIFTAYCSRNALVCLKRLAQYKPLIGALLYQVEETEAEISVEILSADPELELPEILIGIEFAFLVGLIRKATKEPITPLSATVKRPMKNRALADFIGKPVTVGSKNRLVFSKEDALVPFISRNESMWEFFEPELKRRLSMMETDDSYSARIRSALMELLPSGECTVDDVAKKLGCSAGCRRRTRASRNSSTTRGSCWRSPTLPTPI
;
A
#
# COMPACT_ATOMS: atom_id res chain seq x y z
N MET A 1 -4.61 8.78 15.07
CA MET A 1 -4.81 10.11 14.48
C MET A 1 -5.64 9.94 13.21
N SER A 2 -6.70 10.70 13.03
CA SER A 2 -7.48 10.68 11.79
C SER A 2 -6.58 11.20 10.65
N GLY A 3 -6.72 10.66 9.41
CA GLY A 3 -5.96 11.11 8.24
C GLY A 3 -6.04 12.63 8.00
N LYS A 4 -7.13 13.27 8.47
CA LYS A 4 -7.27 14.74 8.52
C LYS A 4 -6.20 15.42 9.39
N GLY A 5 -5.90 14.88 10.58
CA GLY A 5 -4.91 15.47 11.49
C GLY A 5 -3.47 15.36 10.96
N TYR A 6 -3.20 14.31 10.21
CA TYR A 6 -1.88 14.08 9.62
C TYR A 6 -1.58 15.08 8.48
N LEU A 7 -2.49 15.22 7.52
CA LEU A 7 -2.35 16.16 6.41
C LEU A 7 -2.37 17.63 6.87
N SER A 8 -3.22 17.96 7.87
CA SER A 8 -3.27 19.31 8.45
C SER A 8 -1.96 19.69 9.15
N GLY A 9 -1.30 18.74 9.79
CA GLY A 9 0.02 18.96 10.41
C GLY A 9 1.13 19.30 9.41
N MET A 10 0.93 18.95 8.14
CA MET A 10 1.84 19.26 7.03
C MET A 10 1.39 20.45 6.17
N GLY A 11 0.32 21.17 6.57
CA GLY A 11 -0.19 22.34 5.86
C GLY A 11 -1.12 22.04 4.68
N PHE A 12 -1.58 20.78 4.52
CA PHE A 12 -2.52 20.43 3.45
C PHE A 12 -3.98 20.48 3.92
N SER A 13 -4.86 21.08 3.12
CA SER A 13 -6.30 20.91 3.25
C SER A 13 -6.71 19.59 2.60
N LEU A 14 -7.25 18.65 3.39
CA LEU A 14 -7.75 17.38 2.87
C LEU A 14 -8.80 17.59 1.77
N ASP A 15 -9.67 18.59 1.95
CA ASP A 15 -10.75 18.89 1.01
C ASP A 15 -10.20 19.37 -0.35
N GLU A 16 -9.10 20.15 -0.34
CA GLU A 16 -8.41 20.56 -1.58
C GLU A 16 -7.74 19.38 -2.28
N VAL A 17 -7.13 18.48 -1.52
CA VAL A 17 -6.52 17.26 -2.08
C VAL A 17 -7.60 16.37 -2.72
N LEU A 18 -8.73 16.12 -2.01
CA LEU A 18 -9.83 15.31 -2.54
C LEU A 18 -10.42 15.93 -3.81
N LYS A 19 -10.66 17.23 -3.81
CA LYS A 19 -11.16 17.96 -4.98
C LYS A 19 -10.20 17.85 -6.17
N LYS A 20 -8.91 18.06 -5.94
CA LYS A 20 -7.88 17.97 -6.98
C LYS A 20 -7.72 16.55 -7.53
N ALA A 21 -7.85 15.55 -6.68
CA ALA A 21 -7.83 14.14 -7.05
C ALA A 21 -9.12 13.64 -7.71
N ALA A 22 -10.16 14.49 -7.82
CA ALA A 22 -11.50 14.11 -8.27
C ALA A 22 -12.07 12.94 -7.46
N LEU A 23 -11.91 12.99 -6.13
CA LEU A 23 -12.42 12.00 -5.18
C LEU A 23 -13.60 12.57 -4.38
N PRO A 24 -14.51 11.70 -3.87
CA PRO A 24 -15.64 12.14 -3.06
C PRO A 24 -15.18 12.86 -1.78
N GLU A 25 -15.82 13.99 -1.46
CA GLU A 25 -15.50 14.79 -0.26
C GLU A 25 -15.74 14.02 1.04
N ASP A 26 -16.69 13.07 1.05
CA ASP A 26 -17.02 12.23 2.18
C ASP A 26 -16.14 10.99 2.34
N LEU A 27 -15.16 10.77 1.46
CA LEU A 27 -14.35 9.55 1.37
C LEU A 27 -13.83 9.09 2.73
N PHE A 28 -13.17 9.97 3.47
CA PHE A 28 -12.59 9.65 4.77
C PHE A 28 -13.58 9.75 5.95
N ALA A 29 -14.81 10.15 5.70
CA ALA A 29 -15.91 10.10 6.67
C ALA A 29 -16.68 8.77 6.62
N ARG A 30 -16.44 7.95 5.60
CA ARG A 30 -17.09 6.65 5.45
C ARG A 30 -16.57 5.66 6.50
N GLN A 31 -17.39 4.72 6.92
CA GLN A 31 -17.00 3.68 7.88
C GLN A 31 -15.85 2.81 7.36
N THR A 32 -15.77 2.62 6.05
CA THR A 32 -14.76 1.80 5.37
C THR A 32 -14.30 2.54 4.12
N PRO A 33 -13.42 3.56 4.27
CA PRO A 33 -12.86 4.23 3.12
C PRO A 33 -11.99 3.25 2.32
N SER A 34 -12.21 3.17 1.03
CA SER A 34 -11.41 2.37 0.11
C SER A 34 -11.14 3.16 -1.15
N LEU A 35 -9.97 2.98 -1.72
CA LEU A 35 -9.52 3.55 -2.98
C LEU A 35 -9.07 2.43 -3.91
N THR A 36 -9.40 2.54 -5.18
CA THR A 36 -8.73 1.74 -6.22
C THR A 36 -7.26 2.19 -6.35
N ALA A 37 -6.43 1.42 -7.04
CA ALA A 37 -5.05 1.81 -7.30
C ALA A 37 -4.97 3.16 -8.03
N GLU A 38 -5.81 3.35 -9.04
CA GLU A 38 -5.89 4.60 -9.80
C GLU A 38 -6.31 5.79 -8.93
N GLU A 39 -7.33 5.62 -8.08
CA GLU A 39 -7.79 6.67 -7.16
C GLU A 39 -6.70 7.02 -6.13
N TYR A 40 -5.99 6.01 -5.62
CA TYR A 40 -4.87 6.21 -4.71
C TYR A 40 -3.72 6.98 -5.38
N PHE A 41 -3.38 6.65 -6.63
CA PHE A 41 -2.34 7.36 -7.36
C PHE A 41 -2.73 8.81 -7.64
N ARG A 42 -3.97 9.07 -8.08
CA ARG A 42 -4.48 10.45 -8.25
C ARG A 42 -4.47 11.24 -6.94
N PHE A 43 -4.77 10.59 -5.81
CA PHE A 43 -4.70 11.21 -4.49
C PHE A 43 -3.26 11.63 -4.16
N MET A 44 -2.29 10.79 -4.43
CA MET A 44 -0.88 11.08 -4.19
C MET A 44 -0.34 12.16 -5.13
N GLU A 45 -0.72 12.13 -6.41
CA GLU A 45 -0.40 13.19 -7.38
C GLU A 45 -1.03 14.54 -7.00
N ALA A 46 -2.23 14.52 -6.42
CA ALA A 46 -2.86 15.74 -5.92
C ALA A 46 -2.10 16.35 -4.74
N ILE A 47 -1.56 15.52 -3.83
CA ILE A 47 -0.67 15.97 -2.75
C ILE A 47 0.59 16.61 -3.33
N ASP A 48 1.24 15.95 -4.29
CA ASP A 48 2.44 16.46 -4.95
C ASP A 48 2.20 17.83 -5.61
N ALA A 49 1.11 17.92 -6.36
CA ALA A 49 0.75 19.15 -7.08
C ALA A 49 0.32 20.32 -6.18
N LEU A 50 -0.09 20.06 -4.95
CA LEU A 50 -0.46 21.07 -3.95
C LEU A 50 0.70 21.38 -3.01
N SER A 51 1.73 20.52 -2.99
CA SER A 51 2.92 20.72 -2.15
C SER A 51 3.87 21.72 -2.76
N PRO A 52 4.17 22.83 -2.08
CA PRO A 52 5.23 23.75 -2.50
C PRO A 52 6.65 23.26 -2.15
N ASP A 53 6.77 22.17 -1.39
CA ASP A 53 8.02 21.74 -0.76
C ASP A 53 8.55 20.44 -1.38
N GLU A 54 9.75 20.51 -1.96
CA GLU A 54 10.48 19.35 -2.48
C GLU A 54 10.81 18.30 -1.39
N GLN A 55 10.71 18.67 -0.11
CA GLN A 55 10.91 17.75 1.02
C GLN A 55 9.68 16.91 1.34
N THR A 56 8.54 17.16 0.70
CA THR A 56 7.28 16.47 1.00
C THR A 56 7.40 14.94 1.01
N PRO A 57 8.04 14.25 0.05
CA PRO A 57 8.21 12.80 0.12
C PRO A 57 8.99 12.36 1.36
N VAL A 58 10.02 13.11 1.73
CA VAL A 58 10.85 12.82 2.92
C VAL A 58 10.04 13.04 4.20
N HIS A 59 9.31 14.14 4.30
CA HIS A 59 8.46 14.44 5.46
C HIS A 59 7.34 13.43 5.62
N LEU A 60 6.70 13.00 4.51
CA LEU A 60 5.68 11.95 4.52
C LEU A 60 6.24 10.61 5.00
N ALA A 61 7.46 10.28 4.57
CA ALA A 61 8.14 9.05 4.96
C ALA A 61 8.69 9.07 6.39
N ALA A 62 9.14 10.24 6.87
CA ALA A 62 9.78 10.42 8.16
C ALA A 62 8.79 10.65 9.31
N SER A 63 7.47 10.61 9.04
CA SER A 63 6.47 10.77 10.09
C SER A 63 6.67 9.73 11.18
N ASP A 64 6.98 10.22 12.38
CA ASP A 64 7.22 9.38 13.55
C ASP A 64 5.99 8.52 13.87
N GLY A 65 6.23 7.22 14.01
CA GLY A 65 5.23 6.28 14.47
C GLY A 65 4.42 5.59 13.37
N ILE A 66 4.77 5.70 12.07
CA ILE A 66 4.06 4.96 11.01
C ILE A 66 4.13 3.45 11.25
N GLU A 67 5.22 2.97 11.83
CA GLU A 67 5.39 1.58 12.26
C GLU A 67 4.43 1.20 13.39
N ALA A 68 4.02 2.15 14.23
CA ALA A 68 3.08 1.89 15.33
C ALA A 68 1.61 1.79 14.85
N PHE A 69 1.30 2.38 13.69
CA PHE A 69 -0.07 2.43 13.17
C PHE A 69 -0.38 1.37 12.11
N SER A 70 0.64 0.74 11.53
CA SER A 70 0.48 -0.27 10.49
C SER A 70 1.05 -1.61 10.95
N PRO A 71 0.20 -2.61 11.28
CA PRO A 71 0.67 -3.93 11.72
C PRO A 71 1.69 -4.58 10.78
N PRO A 72 1.54 -4.54 9.43
CA PRO A 72 2.56 -5.07 8.53
C PRO A 72 3.91 -4.35 8.65
N ILE A 73 3.92 -3.02 8.80
CA ILE A 73 5.14 -2.23 8.95
C ILE A 73 5.76 -2.49 10.31
N PHE A 74 4.94 -2.47 11.38
CA PHE A 74 5.42 -2.74 12.73
C PHE A 74 6.08 -4.11 12.85
N THR A 75 5.46 -5.15 12.32
CA THR A 75 6.01 -6.50 12.37
C THR A 75 7.26 -6.66 11.52
N ALA A 76 7.35 -5.96 10.39
CA ALA A 76 8.57 -5.90 9.59
C ALA A 76 9.70 -5.17 10.34
N TYR A 77 9.39 -4.08 11.05
CA TYR A 77 10.34 -3.37 11.90
C TYR A 77 10.89 -4.22 13.06
N CYS A 78 10.12 -5.21 13.53
CA CYS A 78 10.56 -6.19 14.53
C CYS A 78 11.49 -7.28 13.98
N SER A 79 11.94 -7.20 12.73
CA SER A 79 12.83 -8.17 12.10
C SER A 79 14.24 -8.14 12.69
N ARG A 80 15.01 -9.21 12.43
CA ARG A 80 16.38 -9.30 12.91
C ARG A 80 17.36 -8.39 12.17
N ASN A 81 17.07 -8.01 10.89
CA ASN A 81 17.90 -7.16 10.05
C ASN A 81 17.11 -6.65 8.83
N ALA A 82 17.71 -5.79 8.00
CA ALA A 82 17.04 -5.20 6.83
C ALA A 82 16.65 -6.24 5.78
N LEU A 83 17.43 -7.27 5.53
CA LEU A 83 17.09 -8.33 4.58
C LEU A 83 15.77 -9.01 4.93
N VAL A 84 15.60 -9.41 6.19
CA VAL A 84 14.36 -10.05 6.65
C VAL A 84 13.20 -9.05 6.66
N CYS A 85 13.46 -7.81 7.07
CA CYS A 85 12.49 -6.72 7.05
C CYS A 85 11.93 -6.48 5.64
N LEU A 86 12.80 -6.33 4.65
CA LEU A 86 12.41 -6.10 3.25
C LEU A 86 11.60 -7.26 2.68
N LYS A 87 11.99 -8.52 2.99
CA LYS A 87 11.22 -9.72 2.57
C LYS A 87 9.83 -9.76 3.21
N ARG A 88 9.71 -9.41 4.50
CA ARG A 88 8.41 -9.31 5.20
C ARG A 88 7.56 -8.18 4.64
N LEU A 89 8.14 -7.01 4.40
CA LEU A 89 7.45 -5.89 3.75
C LEU A 89 6.96 -6.28 2.35
N ALA A 90 7.79 -6.94 1.53
CA ALA A 90 7.41 -7.41 0.20
C ALA A 90 6.20 -8.35 0.25
N GLN A 91 6.19 -9.27 1.20
CA GLN A 91 5.08 -10.23 1.37
C GLN A 91 3.76 -9.54 1.73
N TYR A 92 3.80 -8.53 2.60
CA TYR A 92 2.58 -7.89 3.13
C TYR A 92 2.31 -6.49 2.59
N LYS A 93 3.09 -6.03 1.61
CA LYS A 93 2.88 -4.71 0.97
C LYS A 93 1.47 -4.54 0.41
N PRO A 94 0.82 -5.56 -0.20
CA PRO A 94 -0.56 -5.46 -0.66
C PRO A 94 -1.57 -5.06 0.42
N LEU A 95 -1.29 -5.37 1.70
CA LEU A 95 -2.14 -4.94 2.83
C LEU A 95 -1.98 -3.45 3.20
N ILE A 96 -0.95 -2.78 2.66
CA ILE A 96 -0.60 -1.40 3.01
C ILE A 96 -1.09 -0.43 1.93
N GLY A 97 -1.01 -0.83 0.66
CA GLY A 97 -1.39 0.03 -0.46
C GLY A 97 -1.22 -0.64 -1.81
N ALA A 98 -1.50 0.10 -2.89
CA ALA A 98 -1.47 -0.39 -4.26
C ALA A 98 -0.06 -0.51 -4.86
N LEU A 99 0.89 -0.98 -4.06
CA LEU A 99 2.30 -1.13 -4.40
C LEU A 99 2.78 -2.54 -4.09
N LEU A 100 3.77 -2.99 -4.87
CA LEU A 100 4.47 -4.25 -4.64
C LEU A 100 5.97 -3.99 -4.48
N TYR A 101 6.62 -4.81 -3.66
CA TYR A 101 8.07 -4.86 -3.57
C TYR A 101 8.58 -6.18 -4.12
N GLN A 102 9.55 -6.10 -5.01
CA GLN A 102 10.32 -7.27 -5.44
C GLN A 102 11.71 -7.17 -4.82
N VAL A 103 12.04 -8.12 -3.96
CA VAL A 103 13.33 -8.19 -3.26
C VAL A 103 14.18 -9.27 -3.91
N GLU A 104 15.37 -8.88 -4.37
CA GLU A 104 16.37 -9.79 -4.94
C GLU A 104 17.60 -9.79 -4.05
N GLU A 105 18.15 -10.97 -3.81
CA GLU A 105 19.35 -11.20 -2.99
C GLU A 105 20.42 -11.85 -3.83
N THR A 106 21.62 -11.26 -3.79
CA THR A 106 22.84 -11.84 -4.37
C THR A 106 23.86 -12.14 -3.27
N GLU A 107 25.07 -12.54 -3.64
CA GLU A 107 26.16 -12.75 -2.67
C GLU A 107 26.62 -11.43 -2.03
N ALA A 108 26.59 -10.32 -2.79
CA ALA A 108 27.11 -9.02 -2.36
C ALA A 108 26.05 -7.98 -2.02
N GLU A 109 24.84 -8.10 -2.57
CA GLU A 109 23.85 -7.02 -2.59
C GLU A 109 22.44 -7.54 -2.31
N ILE A 110 21.62 -6.63 -1.78
CA ILE A 110 20.17 -6.77 -1.66
C ILE A 110 19.54 -5.63 -2.41
N SER A 111 18.64 -5.94 -3.33
CA SER A 111 17.87 -4.90 -4.03
C SER A 111 16.39 -5.00 -3.74
N VAL A 112 15.72 -3.86 -3.73
CA VAL A 112 14.25 -3.76 -3.65
C VAL A 112 13.75 -2.91 -4.80
N GLU A 113 12.94 -3.48 -5.67
CA GLU A 113 12.23 -2.81 -6.76
C GLU A 113 10.82 -2.48 -6.31
N ILE A 114 10.38 -1.25 -6.60
CA ILE A 114 9.02 -0.77 -6.32
C ILE A 114 8.21 -0.83 -7.59
N LEU A 115 7.09 -1.54 -7.53
CA LEU A 115 6.20 -1.80 -8.64
C LEU A 115 4.78 -1.35 -8.31
N SER A 116 4.00 -1.01 -9.33
CA SER A 116 2.56 -0.86 -9.19
C SER A 116 1.91 -2.23 -8.99
N ALA A 117 0.87 -2.30 -8.16
CA ALA A 117 0.05 -3.49 -8.05
C ALA A 117 -0.80 -3.72 -9.31
N ASP A 118 -1.10 -2.66 -10.05
CA ASP A 118 -1.73 -2.72 -11.38
C ASP A 118 -0.66 -2.43 -12.45
N PRO A 119 -0.30 -3.42 -13.29
CA PRO A 119 0.74 -3.25 -14.32
C PRO A 119 0.43 -2.19 -15.38
N GLU A 120 -0.84 -1.85 -15.58
CA GLU A 120 -1.27 -0.82 -16.54
C GLU A 120 -1.10 0.61 -15.99
N LEU A 121 -0.90 0.74 -14.68
CA LEU A 121 -0.74 2.03 -14.02
C LEU A 121 0.73 2.30 -13.67
N GLU A 122 1.21 3.46 -14.08
CA GLU A 122 2.54 3.92 -13.68
C GLU A 122 2.53 4.52 -12.27
N LEU A 123 3.62 4.31 -11.57
CA LEU A 123 3.78 4.88 -10.22
C LEU A 123 4.02 6.39 -10.28
N PRO A 124 3.26 7.19 -9.51
CA PRO A 124 3.56 8.60 -9.30
C PRO A 124 4.97 8.82 -8.70
N GLU A 125 5.65 9.88 -9.15
CA GLU A 125 7.01 10.21 -8.66
C GLU A 125 7.05 10.40 -7.14
N ILE A 126 6.05 11.06 -6.58
CA ILE A 126 5.94 11.27 -5.14
C ILE A 126 5.90 9.95 -4.36
N LEU A 127 5.18 8.93 -4.86
CA LEU A 127 5.12 7.63 -4.21
C LEU A 127 6.48 6.92 -4.21
N ILE A 128 7.21 6.98 -5.33
CA ILE A 128 8.55 6.42 -5.42
C ILE A 128 9.47 7.13 -4.41
N GLY A 129 9.38 8.45 -4.33
CA GLY A 129 10.15 9.25 -3.38
C GLY A 129 9.85 8.90 -1.92
N ILE A 130 8.55 8.77 -1.58
CA ILE A 130 8.10 8.36 -0.24
C ILE A 130 8.64 6.97 0.10
N GLU A 131 8.51 6.00 -0.80
CA GLU A 131 8.95 4.63 -0.56
C GLU A 131 10.46 4.53 -0.40
N PHE A 132 11.25 5.26 -1.20
CA PHE A 132 12.70 5.30 -1.03
C PHE A 132 13.10 5.91 0.31
N ALA A 133 12.53 7.06 0.65
CA ALA A 133 12.79 7.70 1.94
C ALA A 133 12.34 6.82 3.11
N PHE A 134 11.16 6.18 3.00
CA PHE A 134 10.64 5.27 4.00
C PHE A 134 11.58 4.08 4.25
N LEU A 135 12.01 3.39 3.19
CA LEU A 135 12.87 2.20 3.33
C LEU A 135 14.22 2.56 3.95
N VAL A 136 14.86 3.62 3.49
CA VAL A 136 16.13 4.09 4.06
C VAL A 136 15.96 4.56 5.49
N GLY A 137 14.92 5.35 5.78
CA GLY A 137 14.60 5.83 7.12
C GLY A 137 14.30 4.70 8.11
N LEU A 138 13.52 3.71 7.68
CA LEU A 138 13.18 2.52 8.48
C LEU A 138 14.44 1.73 8.87
N ILE A 139 15.34 1.46 7.92
CA ILE A 139 16.57 0.72 8.16
C ILE A 139 17.47 1.50 9.12
N ARG A 140 17.67 2.80 8.90
CA ARG A 140 18.46 3.66 9.80
C ARG A 140 17.88 3.72 11.20
N LYS A 141 16.57 3.84 11.31
CA LYS A 141 15.86 3.87 12.60
C LYS A 141 16.03 2.54 13.35
N ALA A 142 15.97 1.42 12.63
CA ALA A 142 16.03 0.08 13.21
C ALA A 142 17.46 -0.35 13.58
N THR A 143 18.47 0.11 12.84
CA THR A 143 19.89 -0.22 13.10
C THR A 143 20.59 0.79 14.00
N LYS A 144 20.13 2.06 14.00
CA LYS A 144 20.83 3.25 14.53
C LYS A 144 22.16 3.54 13.80
N GLU A 145 22.32 2.98 12.60
CA GLU A 145 23.49 3.21 11.75
C GLU A 145 23.10 4.11 10.55
N PRO A 146 24.03 4.96 10.04
CA PRO A 146 23.77 5.86 8.91
C PRO A 146 23.85 5.11 7.57
N ILE A 147 23.12 3.99 7.46
CA ILE A 147 23.14 3.14 6.28
C ILE A 147 22.70 3.93 5.04
N THR A 148 23.48 3.80 3.98
CA THR A 148 23.27 4.48 2.71
C THR A 148 23.20 3.43 1.59
N PRO A 149 22.21 3.49 0.69
CA PRO A 149 22.15 2.55 -0.41
C PRO A 149 23.35 2.69 -1.35
N LEU A 150 23.77 1.60 -1.97
CA LEU A 150 24.80 1.60 -3.01
C LEU A 150 24.35 2.37 -4.25
N SER A 151 23.06 2.22 -4.61
CA SER A 151 22.47 2.95 -5.72
C SER A 151 20.96 3.15 -5.51
N ALA A 152 20.45 4.21 -6.14
CA ALA A 152 19.02 4.51 -6.25
C ALA A 152 18.70 4.84 -7.71
N THR A 153 17.79 4.09 -8.32
CA THR A 153 17.39 4.29 -9.72
C THR A 153 15.88 4.45 -9.83
N VAL A 154 15.46 5.25 -10.81
CA VAL A 154 14.04 5.48 -11.13
C VAL A 154 13.83 5.39 -12.63
N LYS A 155 12.64 4.98 -13.08
CA LYS A 155 12.32 4.89 -14.50
C LYS A 155 12.23 6.25 -15.21
N ARG A 156 11.89 7.30 -14.46
CA ARG A 156 11.75 8.67 -14.96
C ARG A 156 12.58 9.65 -14.11
N PRO A 157 13.04 10.75 -14.70
CA PRO A 157 13.76 11.77 -13.94
C PRO A 157 12.89 12.30 -12.79
N MET A 158 13.43 12.31 -11.58
CA MET A 158 12.78 12.92 -10.42
C MET A 158 13.37 14.31 -10.17
N LYS A 159 12.51 15.30 -9.97
CA LYS A 159 12.89 16.65 -9.56
C LYS A 159 12.97 16.75 -8.03
N ASN A 160 13.70 15.86 -7.39
CA ASN A 160 13.76 15.82 -5.94
C ASN A 160 15.18 15.70 -5.40
N ARG A 161 15.85 16.85 -5.23
CA ARG A 161 17.16 16.95 -4.63
C ARG A 161 17.12 16.55 -3.14
N ALA A 162 16.07 16.94 -2.42
CA ALA A 162 15.92 16.65 -1.00
C ALA A 162 15.89 15.14 -0.73
N LEU A 163 15.31 14.35 -1.63
CA LEU A 163 15.34 12.89 -1.53
C LEU A 163 16.78 12.37 -1.65
N ALA A 164 17.53 12.84 -2.65
CA ALA A 164 18.91 12.42 -2.85
C ALA A 164 19.81 12.77 -1.64
N ASP A 165 19.62 13.97 -1.09
CA ASP A 165 20.33 14.41 0.13
C ASP A 165 19.94 13.54 1.33
N PHE A 166 18.65 13.22 1.50
CA PHE A 166 18.17 12.36 2.59
C PHE A 166 18.71 10.93 2.49
N ILE A 167 18.62 10.30 1.33
CA ILE A 167 19.10 8.90 1.15
C ILE A 167 20.64 8.82 1.11
N GLY A 168 21.34 9.95 0.87
CA GLY A 168 22.80 10.02 0.80
C GLY A 168 23.36 9.53 -0.53
N LYS A 169 22.55 9.46 -1.59
CA LYS A 169 22.93 9.04 -2.95
C LYS A 169 22.14 9.80 -4.01
N PRO A 170 22.77 10.15 -5.14
CA PRO A 170 22.04 10.65 -6.31
C PRO A 170 21.02 9.62 -6.78
N VAL A 171 19.81 10.09 -7.11
CA VAL A 171 18.80 9.28 -7.78
C VAL A 171 19.02 9.39 -9.28
N THR A 172 19.32 8.29 -9.93
CA THR A 172 19.67 8.24 -11.35
C THR A 172 18.54 7.57 -12.17
N VAL A 173 18.45 7.92 -13.45
CA VAL A 173 17.48 7.29 -14.35
C VAL A 173 17.99 5.91 -14.78
N GLY A 174 17.12 4.92 -14.72
CA GLY A 174 17.40 3.54 -15.10
C GLY A 174 16.14 2.82 -15.57
N SER A 175 16.22 1.50 -15.73
CA SER A 175 15.09 0.69 -16.20
C SER A 175 14.09 0.33 -15.09
N LYS A 176 14.42 0.55 -13.82
CA LYS A 176 13.66 0.10 -12.65
C LYS A 176 13.62 1.18 -11.56
N ASN A 177 12.52 1.23 -10.80
CA ASN A 177 12.46 2.00 -9.56
C ASN A 177 13.04 1.15 -8.43
N ARG A 178 14.34 1.29 -8.15
CA ARG A 178 15.07 0.32 -7.32
C ARG A 178 16.08 0.99 -6.38
N LEU A 179 16.11 0.51 -5.14
CA LEU A 179 17.20 0.72 -4.19
C LEU A 179 18.06 -0.54 -4.10
N VAL A 180 19.37 -0.34 -3.97
CA VAL A 180 20.34 -1.43 -3.77
C VAL A 180 21.13 -1.12 -2.51
N PHE A 181 21.23 -2.08 -1.60
CA PHE A 181 22.05 -2.02 -0.38
C PHE A 181 23.16 -3.06 -0.45
N SER A 182 24.27 -2.83 0.25
CA SER A 182 25.26 -3.88 0.46
C SER A 182 24.65 -4.98 1.33
N LYS A 183 25.07 -6.21 1.10
CA LYS A 183 24.63 -7.33 1.95
C LYS A 183 25.13 -7.16 3.38
N GLU A 184 26.30 -6.57 3.56
CA GLU A 184 26.87 -6.25 4.87
C GLU A 184 25.95 -5.32 5.64
N ASP A 185 25.55 -4.17 5.05
CA ASP A 185 24.61 -3.22 5.65
C ASP A 185 23.23 -3.85 5.91
N ALA A 186 22.74 -4.66 4.96
CA ALA A 186 21.43 -5.29 5.08
C ALA A 186 21.38 -6.38 6.18
N LEU A 187 22.53 -6.89 6.62
CA LEU A 187 22.64 -7.87 7.70
C LEU A 187 22.94 -7.25 9.07
N VAL A 188 23.16 -5.94 9.15
CA VAL A 188 23.32 -5.24 10.44
C VAL A 188 22.10 -5.53 11.32
N PRO A 189 22.31 -5.98 12.59
CA PRO A 189 21.22 -6.32 13.48
C PRO A 189 20.32 -5.14 13.81
N PHE A 190 19.02 -5.34 13.75
CA PHE A 190 18.04 -4.36 14.22
C PHE A 190 17.95 -4.32 15.73
N ILE A 191 18.03 -3.14 16.33
CA ILE A 191 17.79 -2.94 17.76
C ILE A 191 16.31 -3.14 18.14
N SER A 192 15.40 -2.97 17.16
CA SER A 192 13.96 -3.20 17.29
C SER A 192 13.56 -4.67 17.19
N ARG A 193 14.53 -5.60 17.04
CA ARG A 193 14.25 -7.02 16.88
C ARG A 193 13.36 -7.56 17.99
N ASN A 194 12.24 -8.15 17.58
CA ASN A 194 11.31 -8.82 18.48
C ASN A 194 10.57 -9.95 17.73
N GLU A 195 11.13 -11.14 17.79
CA GLU A 195 10.60 -12.30 17.05
C GLU A 195 9.22 -12.73 17.58
N SER A 196 8.97 -12.60 18.89
CA SER A 196 7.66 -12.93 19.50
C SER A 196 6.55 -12.02 18.95
N MET A 197 6.84 -10.75 18.69
CA MET A 197 5.86 -9.87 18.03
C MET A 197 5.57 -10.30 16.59
N TRP A 198 6.59 -10.74 15.86
CA TRP A 198 6.38 -11.32 14.54
C TRP A 198 5.46 -12.54 14.60
N GLU A 199 5.80 -13.52 15.44
CA GLU A 199 5.03 -14.76 15.60
C GLU A 199 3.57 -14.50 16.01
N PHE A 200 3.34 -13.47 16.83
CA PHE A 200 2.00 -13.07 17.25
C PHE A 200 1.16 -12.50 16.09
N PHE A 201 1.73 -11.63 15.25
CA PHE A 201 0.97 -10.95 14.20
C PHE A 201 0.93 -11.71 12.86
N GLU A 202 1.93 -12.54 12.55
CA GLU A 202 2.03 -13.23 11.27
C GLU A 202 0.78 -14.02 10.86
N PRO A 203 0.14 -14.81 11.75
CA PRO A 203 -1.08 -15.55 11.40
C PRO A 203 -2.22 -14.64 10.94
N GLU A 204 -2.40 -13.49 11.58
CA GLU A 204 -3.43 -12.51 11.21
C GLU A 204 -3.09 -11.81 9.89
N LEU A 205 -1.83 -11.47 9.65
CA LEU A 205 -1.39 -10.90 8.38
C LEU A 205 -1.60 -11.88 7.22
N LYS A 206 -1.26 -13.16 7.41
CA LYS A 206 -1.51 -14.22 6.42
C LYS A 206 -3.01 -14.37 6.14
N ARG A 207 -3.85 -14.37 7.18
CA ARG A 207 -5.30 -14.44 7.03
C ARG A 207 -5.85 -13.26 6.23
N ARG A 208 -5.39 -12.03 6.51
CA ARG A 208 -5.82 -10.83 5.78
C ARG A 208 -5.38 -10.87 4.32
N LEU A 209 -4.14 -11.26 4.06
CA LEU A 209 -3.63 -11.39 2.69
C LEU A 209 -4.44 -12.42 1.89
N SER A 210 -4.70 -13.60 2.45
CA SER A 210 -5.52 -14.62 1.82
C SER A 210 -6.97 -14.16 1.54
N MET A 211 -7.55 -13.36 2.41
CA MET A 211 -8.88 -12.77 2.18
C MET A 211 -8.86 -11.78 1.00
N MET A 212 -7.84 -10.92 0.90
CA MET A 212 -7.68 -10.01 -0.25
C MET A 212 -7.56 -10.77 -1.57
N GLU A 213 -6.69 -11.78 -1.63
CA GLU A 213 -6.50 -12.61 -2.83
C GLU A 213 -7.80 -13.30 -3.26
N THR A 214 -8.61 -13.73 -2.30
CA THR A 214 -9.92 -14.34 -2.56
C THR A 214 -10.91 -13.32 -3.11
N ASP A 215 -10.99 -12.13 -2.52
CA ASP A 215 -11.87 -11.04 -2.96
C ASP A 215 -11.47 -10.53 -4.35
N ASP A 216 -10.18 -10.36 -4.61
CA ASP A 216 -9.66 -9.95 -5.93
C ASP A 216 -9.97 -11.01 -7.00
N SER A 217 -9.82 -12.30 -6.68
CA SER A 217 -10.19 -13.41 -7.56
C SER A 217 -11.70 -13.40 -7.87
N TYR A 218 -12.54 -13.14 -6.87
CA TYR A 218 -14.00 -13.04 -7.08
C TYR A 218 -14.37 -11.82 -7.93
N SER A 219 -13.78 -10.66 -7.66
CA SER A 219 -14.00 -9.44 -8.44
C SER A 219 -13.53 -9.59 -9.89
N ALA A 220 -12.38 -10.24 -10.13
CA ALA A 220 -11.89 -10.56 -11.46
C ALA A 220 -12.84 -11.51 -12.21
N ARG A 221 -13.36 -12.54 -11.54
CA ARG A 221 -14.34 -13.48 -12.12
C ARG A 221 -15.67 -12.80 -12.44
N ILE A 222 -16.18 -11.90 -11.59
CA ILE A 222 -17.37 -11.09 -11.85
C ILE A 222 -17.15 -10.21 -13.06
N ARG A 223 -16.02 -9.52 -13.15
CA ARG A 223 -15.66 -8.64 -14.26
C ARG A 223 -15.59 -9.40 -15.58
N SER A 224 -14.95 -10.57 -15.62
CA SER A 224 -14.89 -11.44 -16.77
C SER A 224 -16.29 -11.92 -17.21
N ALA A 225 -17.12 -12.33 -16.25
CA ALA A 225 -18.50 -12.74 -16.54
C ALA A 225 -19.35 -11.59 -17.11
N LEU A 226 -19.18 -10.37 -16.60
CA LEU A 226 -19.85 -9.17 -17.12
C LEU A 226 -19.38 -8.85 -18.55
N MET A 227 -18.07 -8.86 -18.82
CA MET A 227 -17.53 -8.61 -20.14
C MET A 227 -18.07 -9.58 -21.20
N GLU A 228 -18.30 -10.84 -20.84
CA GLU A 228 -18.84 -11.83 -21.73
C GLU A 228 -20.38 -11.73 -21.94
N LEU A 229 -21.11 -11.20 -20.94
CA LEU A 229 -22.57 -11.07 -20.98
C LEU A 229 -23.05 -9.73 -21.56
N LEU A 230 -22.27 -8.64 -21.40
CA LEU A 230 -22.63 -7.29 -21.89
C LEU A 230 -22.91 -7.22 -23.40
N PRO A 231 -22.19 -7.93 -24.31
CA PRO A 231 -22.48 -7.88 -25.74
C PRO A 231 -23.84 -8.43 -26.13
N SER A 232 -24.48 -9.26 -25.30
CA SER A 232 -25.81 -9.84 -25.56
C SER A 232 -26.98 -8.89 -25.24
N GLY A 233 -26.72 -7.70 -24.65
CA GLY A 233 -27.73 -6.67 -24.40
C GLY A 233 -28.65 -6.92 -23.19
N GLU A 234 -28.64 -8.12 -22.63
CA GLU A 234 -29.44 -8.52 -21.45
C GLU A 234 -28.53 -9.12 -20.40
N CYS A 235 -27.88 -8.26 -19.60
CA CYS A 235 -27.05 -8.70 -18.48
C CYS A 235 -27.76 -8.38 -17.15
N THR A 236 -28.33 -9.41 -16.51
CA THR A 236 -28.92 -9.29 -15.18
C THR A 236 -27.95 -9.80 -14.11
N VAL A 237 -28.15 -9.39 -12.85
CA VAL A 237 -27.40 -9.93 -11.70
C VAL A 237 -27.57 -11.46 -11.59
N ASP A 238 -28.72 -11.97 -12.01
CA ASP A 238 -29.00 -13.40 -11.99
C ASP A 238 -28.21 -14.17 -13.05
N ASP A 239 -27.95 -13.58 -14.20
CA ASP A 239 -27.13 -14.19 -15.27
C ASP A 239 -25.67 -14.27 -14.85
N VAL A 240 -25.14 -13.20 -14.26
CA VAL A 240 -23.79 -13.18 -13.68
C VAL A 240 -23.66 -14.23 -12.55
N ALA A 241 -24.62 -14.29 -11.64
CA ALA A 241 -24.62 -15.27 -10.55
C ALA A 241 -24.66 -16.71 -11.08
N LYS A 242 -25.48 -16.97 -12.10
CA LYS A 242 -25.59 -18.29 -12.75
C LYS A 242 -24.28 -18.70 -13.42
N LYS A 243 -23.61 -17.75 -14.12
CA LYS A 243 -22.33 -18.00 -14.79
C LYS A 243 -21.19 -18.26 -13.79
N LEU A 244 -21.25 -17.62 -12.63
CA LEU A 244 -20.28 -17.82 -11.54
C LEU A 244 -20.53 -19.10 -10.73
N GLY A 245 -21.59 -19.87 -11.05
CA GLY A 245 -21.95 -21.07 -10.30
C GLY A 245 -22.50 -20.79 -8.89
N CYS A 246 -22.96 -19.55 -8.63
CA CYS A 246 -23.57 -19.18 -7.36
C CYS A 246 -24.98 -19.79 -7.28
N SER A 247 -25.20 -20.71 -6.30
CA SER A 247 -26.50 -21.34 -6.12
C SER A 247 -27.56 -20.37 -5.60
N ALA A 248 -28.86 -20.69 -5.86
CA ALA A 248 -30.03 -19.88 -5.48
C ALA A 248 -30.14 -19.55 -3.95
N GLY A 249 -29.32 -20.14 -3.10
CA GLY A 249 -29.21 -19.80 -1.67
C GLY A 249 -28.66 -18.39 -1.40
N CYS A 250 -27.86 -17.85 -2.30
CA CYS A 250 -27.37 -16.46 -2.21
C CYS A 250 -28.48 -15.43 -2.49
N ARG A 251 -29.50 -15.79 -3.28
CA ARG A 251 -30.63 -14.92 -3.63
C ARG A 251 -31.56 -14.60 -2.45
N ARG A 252 -31.72 -15.52 -1.48
CA ARG A 252 -32.59 -15.31 -0.32
C ARG A 252 -32.02 -14.30 0.67
N ARG A 253 -30.70 -14.17 0.78
CA ARG A 253 -30.06 -13.24 1.72
C ARG A 253 -30.11 -11.78 1.25
N THR A 254 -30.00 -11.52 -0.05
CA THR A 254 -30.10 -10.17 -0.60
C THR A 254 -31.50 -9.60 -0.60
N ARG A 255 -32.54 -10.43 -0.68
CA ARG A 255 -33.95 -9.97 -0.64
C ARG A 255 -34.46 -9.75 0.79
N ALA A 256 -33.95 -10.50 1.77
CA ALA A 256 -34.28 -10.32 3.19
C ALA A 256 -33.68 -9.06 3.82
N SER A 257 -32.57 -8.54 3.27
CA SER A 257 -31.93 -7.31 3.79
C SER A 257 -32.63 -6.02 3.37
N ARG A 258 -33.60 -6.08 2.46
CA ARG A 258 -34.41 -4.90 2.07
C ARG A 258 -35.67 -4.71 2.95
N ASN A 259 -36.08 -5.70 3.74
CA ASN A 259 -37.32 -5.63 4.49
C ASN A 259 -37.19 -5.79 6.02
N SER A 260 -35.98 -5.74 6.57
CA SER A 260 -35.83 -5.72 8.02
C SER A 260 -34.72 -4.73 8.43
N SER A 261 -35.18 -3.56 8.82
CA SER A 261 -34.47 -2.77 9.80
C SER A 261 -34.42 -3.58 11.09
N THR A 262 -33.43 -4.35 11.30
CA THR A 262 -32.87 -4.86 12.57
C THR A 262 -32.26 -6.26 12.36
N THR A 263 -31.06 -6.42 12.93
CA THR A 263 -30.29 -7.64 13.17
C THR A 263 -29.33 -8.14 12.06
N ARG A 264 -28.06 -7.92 12.36
CA ARG A 264 -26.84 -8.69 12.08
C ARG A 264 -26.95 -9.91 11.17
N GLY A 265 -26.20 -9.89 10.07
CA GLY A 265 -25.93 -11.04 9.24
C GLY A 265 -24.80 -10.74 8.26
N SER A 266 -23.62 -11.19 8.61
CA SER A 266 -22.39 -11.14 7.84
C SER A 266 -22.50 -11.80 6.47
N CYS A 267 -22.46 -11.01 5.41
CA CYS A 267 -21.93 -11.40 4.10
C CYS A 267 -21.78 -10.10 3.29
N TRP A 268 -20.60 -9.79 2.82
CA TRP A 268 -20.12 -8.55 2.25
C TRP A 268 -19.52 -7.61 3.30
N ARG A 269 -18.35 -7.95 3.77
CA ARG A 269 -17.41 -6.95 4.30
C ARG A 269 -16.18 -6.99 3.41
N SER A 270 -15.99 -5.94 2.63
CA SER A 270 -14.66 -5.56 2.14
C SER A 270 -13.70 -5.54 3.33
N PRO A 271 -12.45 -5.98 3.17
CA PRO A 271 -11.49 -5.86 4.27
C PRO A 271 -11.36 -4.38 4.61
N THR A 272 -11.86 -4.02 5.78
CA THR A 272 -11.68 -2.72 6.38
C THR A 272 -10.20 -2.53 6.65
N LEU A 273 -9.58 -1.54 6.03
CA LEU A 273 -8.38 -0.95 6.61
C LEU A 273 -8.74 -0.54 8.05
N PRO A 274 -8.05 -1.00 9.07
CA PRO A 274 -8.32 -0.55 10.42
C PRO A 274 -8.05 0.95 10.47
N THR A 275 -9.05 1.71 10.87
CA THR A 275 -8.86 3.08 11.33
C THR A 275 -7.80 3.03 12.42
N PRO A 276 -6.73 3.80 12.35
CA PRO A 276 -5.81 3.93 13.48
C PRO A 276 -6.58 4.54 14.64
N ILE A 277 -6.53 3.87 15.78
CA ILE A 277 -6.96 4.40 17.07
C ILE A 277 -6.06 5.56 17.45
#